data_3af3d4736c4d1eeb27f4964ccee2937e
#
_entry.id   3af3d4736c4d1eeb27f4964ccee2937e
#
_cell.length_a   1.000
_cell.length_b   1.000
_cell.length_c   1.000
_cell.angle_alpha   90.00
_cell.angle_beta   90.00
_cell.angle_gamma   90.00
#
_symmetry.space_group_name_H-M   'P 1'
#
loop_
_entity.id
_entity.type
_entity.pdbx_description
1 polymer ?
#
loop_
_entity_poly.entity_id
_entity_poly.type
_entity_poly.pdbx_seq_one_letter_code
_entity_poly.pdbx_strand_id
1 'polypeptide(L)'
;MTDPAPLILWFRRDLRLDDHPMLAAAAASGRPLIPLFILDPETKGQGAAALWRLGLAVASFAGTLERIGSRLILRRGPAPEVLDALIAETGAGAVHWTRAYDPPSRARDTAVKAALRARGVQAQSHPGPLLHEPWTVETGEGGHFRVYTPFWR
;
A
#
# COMPACT_ATOMS: atom_id res chain seq x y z
N MET A 1 -27.06 -12.15 9.18
CA MET A 1 -25.97 -11.98 8.18
C MET A 1 -24.80 -11.37 8.93
N THR A 2 -23.69 -12.10 9.00
CA THR A 2 -22.47 -11.55 9.64
C THR A 2 -21.90 -10.50 8.70
N ASP A 3 -21.65 -9.29 9.22
CA ASP A 3 -20.98 -8.23 8.44
C ASP A 3 -19.63 -8.74 7.92
N PRO A 4 -19.27 -8.42 6.68
CA PRO A 4 -18.01 -8.85 6.12
C PRO A 4 -16.84 -8.29 6.94
N ALA A 5 -15.85 -9.14 7.24
CA ALA A 5 -14.68 -8.75 8.02
C ALA A 5 -13.98 -7.52 7.41
N PRO A 6 -13.50 -6.56 8.23
CA PRO A 6 -12.88 -5.33 7.73
C PRO A 6 -11.67 -5.58 6.82
N LEU A 7 -11.34 -4.56 6.01
CA LEU A 7 -10.22 -4.54 5.09
C LEU A 7 -9.27 -3.39 5.46
N ILE A 8 -8.02 -3.70 5.77
CA ILE A 8 -6.98 -2.71 6.05
C ILE A 8 -6.43 -2.17 4.73
N LEU A 9 -6.41 -0.85 4.58
CA LEU A 9 -5.79 -0.13 3.48
C LEU A 9 -4.46 0.44 3.96
N TRP A 10 -3.36 -0.22 3.65
CA TRP A 10 -2.03 0.24 4.05
C TRP A 10 -1.48 1.25 3.06
N PHE A 11 -1.73 2.54 3.35
CA PHE A 11 -1.19 3.68 2.63
C PHE A 11 0.28 3.90 2.98
N ARG A 12 1.07 4.33 1.99
CA ARG A 12 2.50 4.61 2.13
C ARG A 12 2.88 5.94 1.50
N ARG A 13 3.22 5.95 0.20
CA ARG A 13 3.56 7.15 -0.57
C ARG A 13 2.40 7.63 -1.46
N ASP A 14 1.30 6.94 -1.43
CA ASP A 14 0.12 7.04 -2.28
C ASP A 14 -1.06 7.73 -1.56
N LEU A 15 -0.76 8.75 -0.77
CA LEU A 15 -1.69 9.48 0.11
C LEU A 15 -2.65 10.36 -0.70
N ARG A 16 -3.61 9.71 -1.41
CA ARG A 16 -4.64 10.35 -2.22
C ARG A 16 -5.89 9.49 -2.28
N LEU A 17 -7.04 10.08 -2.63
CA LEU A 17 -8.30 9.36 -2.84
C LEU A 17 -8.58 9.13 -4.33
N ASP A 18 -8.22 10.10 -5.17
CA ASP A 18 -8.48 10.03 -6.61
C ASP A 18 -7.45 9.17 -7.34
N ASP A 19 -7.90 8.53 -8.42
CA ASP A 19 -7.07 7.68 -9.28
C ASP A 19 -6.24 6.67 -8.46
N HIS A 20 -6.92 5.90 -7.61
CA HIS A 20 -6.28 5.00 -6.66
C HIS A 20 -6.78 3.56 -6.83
N PRO A 21 -6.08 2.70 -7.58
CA PRO A 21 -6.54 1.33 -7.88
C PRO A 21 -6.81 0.49 -6.64
N MET A 22 -5.97 0.60 -5.59
CA MET A 22 -6.20 -0.09 -4.32
C MET A 22 -7.53 0.36 -3.69
N LEU A 23 -7.78 1.65 -3.63
CA LEU A 23 -8.99 2.19 -3.01
C LEU A 23 -10.24 1.83 -3.81
N ALA A 24 -10.18 1.90 -5.14
CA ALA A 24 -11.29 1.48 -6.01
C ALA A 24 -11.65 0.01 -5.80
N ALA A 25 -10.66 -0.89 -5.76
CA ALA A 25 -10.87 -2.31 -5.49
C ALA A 25 -11.42 -2.57 -4.08
N ALA A 26 -10.95 -1.82 -3.08
CA ALA A 26 -11.44 -1.94 -1.71
C ALA A 26 -12.89 -1.46 -1.58
N ALA A 27 -13.23 -0.32 -2.17
CA ALA A 27 -14.60 0.20 -2.17
C ALA A 27 -15.58 -0.77 -2.84
N ALA A 28 -15.18 -1.40 -3.95
CA ALA A 28 -15.98 -2.41 -4.63
C ALA A 28 -16.22 -3.68 -3.80
N SER A 29 -15.42 -3.93 -2.76
CA SER A 29 -15.57 -5.11 -1.89
C SER A 29 -16.78 -5.05 -0.95
N GLY A 30 -17.34 -3.86 -0.70
CA GLY A 30 -18.41 -3.63 0.27
C GLY A 30 -18.04 -3.86 1.73
N ARG A 31 -16.75 -4.02 2.03
CA ARG A 31 -16.22 -4.27 3.38
C ARG A 31 -15.98 -2.95 4.13
N PRO A 32 -16.09 -2.93 5.48
CA PRO A 32 -15.61 -1.79 6.25
C PRO A 32 -14.11 -1.56 5.98
N LEU A 33 -13.73 -0.31 5.71
CA LEU A 33 -12.35 0.06 5.34
C LEU A 33 -11.61 0.69 6.51
N ILE A 34 -10.40 0.26 6.76
CA ILE A 34 -9.50 0.76 7.80
C ILE A 34 -8.26 1.40 7.14
N PRO A 35 -8.26 2.72 6.90
CA PRO A 35 -7.08 3.41 6.37
C PRO A 35 -5.95 3.40 7.41
N LEU A 36 -4.80 2.87 7.04
CA LEU A 36 -3.63 2.72 7.90
C LEU A 36 -2.40 3.37 7.25
N PHE A 37 -1.66 4.14 8.03
CA PHE A 37 -0.30 4.56 7.71
C PHE A 37 0.66 4.06 8.78
N ILE A 38 1.78 3.45 8.37
CA ILE A 38 2.81 2.93 9.27
C ILE A 38 4.09 3.74 9.08
N LEU A 39 4.56 4.36 10.16
CA LEU A 39 5.90 4.92 10.21
C LEU A 39 6.89 3.79 10.54
N ASP A 40 7.30 3.06 9.54
CA ASP A 40 8.22 1.94 9.63
C ASP A 40 9.71 2.38 9.66
N PRO A 41 10.65 1.48 9.99
CA PRO A 41 12.08 1.81 10.00
C PRO A 41 12.63 2.28 8.65
N GLU A 42 12.12 1.73 7.53
CA GLU A 42 12.54 2.12 6.18
C GLU A 42 12.10 3.54 5.86
N THR A 43 10.88 3.91 6.24
CA THR A 43 10.39 5.28 6.11
C THR A 43 11.22 6.24 6.94
N LYS A 44 11.62 5.86 8.16
CA LYS A 44 12.49 6.68 9.02
C LYS A 44 13.90 6.87 8.46
N GLY A 45 14.41 5.95 7.66
CA GLY A 45 15.71 6.04 7.00
C GLY A 45 15.80 7.11 5.90
N GLN A 46 14.70 7.76 5.55
CA GLN A 46 14.67 8.87 4.61
C GLN A 46 15.27 10.14 5.25
N GLY A 47 15.87 11.01 4.44
CA GLY A 47 16.45 12.26 4.94
C GLY A 47 15.41 13.20 5.58
N ALA A 48 15.86 14.14 6.41
CA ALA A 48 15.01 15.02 7.20
C ALA A 48 13.97 15.79 6.37
N ALA A 49 14.35 16.31 5.20
CA ALA A 49 13.44 17.03 4.30
C ALA A 49 12.32 16.14 3.77
N ALA A 50 12.64 14.89 3.40
CA ALA A 50 11.68 13.91 2.93
C ALA A 50 10.69 13.52 4.05
N LEU A 51 11.19 13.31 5.26
CA LEU A 51 10.36 13.02 6.44
C LEU A 51 9.45 14.19 6.80
N TRP A 52 9.95 15.41 6.76
CA TRP A 52 9.14 16.61 6.99
C TRP A 52 8.02 16.72 5.96
N ARG A 53 8.34 16.58 4.68
CA ARG A 53 7.34 16.60 3.60
C ARG A 53 6.31 15.49 3.73
N LEU A 54 6.74 14.28 4.11
CA LEU A 54 5.86 13.15 4.36
C LEU A 54 4.90 13.45 5.52
N GLY A 55 5.39 14.03 6.61
CA GLY A 55 4.56 14.43 7.74
C GLY A 55 3.43 15.38 7.34
N LEU A 56 3.72 16.39 6.50
CA LEU A 56 2.71 17.29 5.94
C LEU A 56 1.69 16.56 5.06
N ALA A 57 2.16 15.61 4.23
CA ALA A 57 1.28 14.83 3.37
C ALA A 57 0.35 13.91 4.18
N VAL A 58 0.86 13.26 5.22
CA VAL A 58 0.06 12.43 6.15
C VAL A 58 -1.00 13.26 6.86
N ALA A 59 -0.64 14.45 7.37
CA ALA A 59 -1.58 15.34 8.04
C ALA A 59 -2.68 15.83 7.07
N SER A 60 -2.32 16.23 5.87
CA SER A 60 -3.26 16.64 4.83
C SER A 60 -4.22 15.51 4.44
N PHE A 61 -3.69 14.29 4.28
CA PHE A 61 -4.49 13.12 3.93
C PHE A 61 -5.44 12.71 5.08
N ALA A 62 -4.98 12.76 6.33
CA ALA A 62 -5.82 12.53 7.50
C ALA A 62 -7.03 13.49 7.50
N GLY A 63 -6.80 14.80 7.33
CA GLY A 63 -7.88 15.78 7.22
C GLY A 63 -8.80 15.56 6.01
N THR A 64 -8.30 14.99 4.91
CA THR A 64 -9.14 14.61 3.77
C THR A 64 -10.08 13.45 4.12
N LEU A 65 -9.57 12.43 4.81
CA LEU A 65 -10.38 11.30 5.29
C LEU A 65 -11.45 11.76 6.32
N GLU A 66 -11.08 12.67 7.22
CA GLU A 66 -12.05 13.21 8.21
C GLU A 66 -13.22 13.93 7.54
N ARG A 67 -12.98 14.70 6.48
CA ARG A 67 -14.05 15.38 5.73
C ARG A 67 -15.07 14.44 5.09
N ILE A 68 -14.69 13.19 4.82
CA ILE A 68 -15.60 12.18 4.27
C ILE A 68 -16.11 11.20 5.35
N GLY A 69 -15.96 11.53 6.64
CA GLY A 69 -16.44 10.72 7.76
C GLY A 69 -15.57 9.49 8.09
N SER A 70 -14.33 9.47 7.61
CA SER A 70 -13.35 8.40 7.90
C SER A 70 -12.19 8.96 8.73
N ARG A 71 -11.22 8.12 9.07
CA ARG A 71 -9.99 8.57 9.77
C ARG A 71 -8.79 7.73 9.36
N LEU A 72 -7.60 8.34 9.38
CA LEU A 72 -6.34 7.63 9.18
C LEU A 72 -5.84 7.06 10.51
N ILE A 73 -5.65 5.76 10.56
CA ILE A 73 -5.00 5.10 11.70
C ILE A 73 -3.49 5.25 11.53
N LEU A 74 -2.84 5.83 12.52
CA LEU A 74 -1.38 5.99 12.53
C LEU A 74 -0.76 4.97 13.48
N ARG A 75 0.26 4.25 13.00
CA ARG A 75 1.03 3.29 13.79
C ARG A 75 2.53 3.49 13.52
N ARG A 76 3.34 2.99 14.46
CA ARG A 76 4.81 3.04 14.35
C ARG A 76 5.38 1.66 14.65
N GLY A 77 6.35 1.23 13.86
CA GLY A 77 7.06 -0.04 14.05
C GLY A 77 7.25 -0.81 12.75
N PRO A 78 7.83 -2.02 12.83
CA PRO A 78 7.92 -2.92 11.67
C PRO A 78 6.54 -3.27 11.14
N ALA A 79 6.37 -3.18 9.81
CA ALA A 79 5.06 -3.37 9.18
C ALA A 79 4.42 -4.74 9.49
N PRO A 80 5.13 -5.88 9.54
CA PRO A 80 4.53 -7.16 9.89
C PRO A 80 3.88 -7.14 11.28
N GLU A 81 4.60 -6.62 12.29
CA GLU A 81 4.14 -6.58 13.69
C GLU A 81 2.92 -5.66 13.85
N VAL A 82 2.96 -4.49 13.19
CA VAL A 82 1.86 -3.52 13.22
C VAL A 82 0.61 -4.08 12.55
N LEU A 83 0.76 -4.74 11.40
CA LEU A 83 -0.36 -5.37 10.69
C LEU A 83 -0.96 -6.50 11.52
N ASP A 84 -0.13 -7.34 12.13
CA ASP A 84 -0.58 -8.42 13.01
C ASP A 84 -1.37 -7.90 14.20
N ALA A 85 -0.88 -6.86 14.88
CA ALA A 85 -1.58 -6.23 15.99
C ALA A 85 -2.92 -5.63 15.56
N LEU A 86 -2.95 -4.90 14.45
CA LEU A 86 -4.19 -4.27 13.97
C LEU A 86 -5.22 -5.30 13.50
N ILE A 87 -4.79 -6.41 12.89
CA ILE A 87 -5.68 -7.52 12.53
C ILE A 87 -6.29 -8.14 13.80
N ALA A 88 -5.50 -8.35 14.84
CA ALA A 88 -6.00 -8.86 16.13
C ALA A 88 -6.98 -7.89 16.79
N GLU A 89 -6.73 -6.58 16.73
CA GLU A 89 -7.60 -5.53 17.28
C GLU A 89 -8.95 -5.43 16.55
N THR A 90 -8.97 -5.64 15.23
CA THR A 90 -10.12 -5.28 14.39
C THR A 90 -10.85 -6.49 13.77
N GLY A 91 -10.26 -7.67 13.82
CA GLY A 91 -10.76 -8.83 13.09
C GLY A 91 -10.66 -8.71 11.57
N ALA A 92 -9.78 -7.85 11.06
CA ALA A 92 -9.65 -7.63 9.62
C ALA A 92 -9.27 -8.92 8.89
N GLY A 93 -10.00 -9.24 7.83
CA GLY A 93 -9.79 -10.45 7.01
C GLY A 93 -8.99 -10.18 5.73
N ALA A 94 -8.61 -8.93 5.47
CA ALA A 94 -7.80 -8.58 4.30
C ALA A 94 -6.91 -7.37 4.55
N VAL A 95 -5.79 -7.32 3.83
CA VAL A 95 -4.88 -6.18 3.78
C VAL A 95 -4.54 -5.88 2.32
N HIS A 96 -4.80 -4.66 1.90
CA HIS A 96 -4.46 -4.16 0.57
C HIS A 96 -3.41 -3.06 0.65
N TRP A 97 -2.51 -3.00 -0.33
CA TRP A 97 -1.52 -1.93 -0.47
C TRP A 97 -1.14 -1.68 -1.93
N THR A 98 -0.54 -0.55 -2.20
CA THR A 98 0.04 -0.21 -3.50
C THR A 98 1.45 -0.77 -3.60
N ARG A 99 1.84 -1.37 -4.73
CA ARG A 99 3.19 -1.94 -4.93
C ARG A 99 4.28 -0.89 -4.78
N ALA A 100 5.38 -1.29 -4.19
CA ALA A 100 6.65 -0.59 -4.25
C ALA A 100 7.63 -1.42 -5.07
N TYR A 101 8.54 -0.75 -5.77
CA TYR A 101 9.39 -1.40 -6.78
C TYR A 101 10.86 -1.41 -6.39
N ASP A 102 11.25 -0.67 -5.37
CA ASP A 102 12.59 -0.68 -4.80
C ASP A 102 12.87 -2.01 -4.07
N PRO A 103 14.09 -2.55 -4.16
CA PRO A 103 14.40 -3.89 -3.64
C PRO A 103 14.07 -4.12 -2.16
N PRO A 104 14.37 -3.19 -1.22
CA PRO A 104 14.00 -3.36 0.19
C PRO A 104 12.48 -3.45 0.40
N SER A 105 11.70 -2.58 -0.23
CA SER A 105 10.24 -2.59 -0.12
C SER A 105 9.64 -3.86 -0.73
N ARG A 106 10.18 -4.35 -1.84
CA ARG A 106 9.74 -5.61 -2.46
C ARG A 106 9.99 -6.81 -1.54
N ALA A 107 11.17 -6.89 -0.93
CA ALA A 107 11.50 -7.96 0.02
C ALA A 107 10.54 -7.95 1.21
N ARG A 108 10.33 -6.79 1.83
CA ARG A 108 9.38 -6.61 2.92
C ARG A 108 7.96 -7.01 2.50
N ASP A 109 7.46 -6.50 1.38
CA ASP A 109 6.10 -6.75 0.90
C ASP A 109 5.88 -8.25 0.59
N THR A 110 6.91 -8.94 0.11
CA THR A 110 6.88 -10.39 -0.12
C THR A 110 6.75 -11.15 1.21
N ALA A 111 7.53 -10.78 2.21
CA ALA A 111 7.48 -11.39 3.54
C ALA A 111 6.12 -11.13 4.22
N VAL A 112 5.63 -9.88 4.18
CA VAL A 112 4.30 -9.52 4.70
C VAL A 112 3.21 -10.34 4.03
N LYS A 113 3.24 -10.46 2.70
CA LYS A 113 2.23 -11.20 1.95
C LYS A 113 2.23 -12.69 2.31
N ALA A 114 3.40 -13.30 2.48
CA ALA A 114 3.51 -14.69 2.90
C ALA A 114 2.99 -14.90 4.33
N ALA A 115 3.36 -14.04 5.27
CA ALA A 115 2.92 -14.11 6.67
C ALA A 115 1.39 -13.97 6.80
N LEU A 116 0.79 -12.99 6.14
CA LEU A 116 -0.66 -12.79 6.16
C LEU A 116 -1.43 -13.99 5.59
N ARG A 117 -0.97 -14.52 4.46
CA ARG A 117 -1.58 -15.71 3.82
C ARG A 117 -1.49 -16.96 4.69
N ALA A 118 -0.38 -17.16 5.37
CA ALA A 118 -0.20 -18.29 6.30
C ALA A 118 -1.22 -18.26 7.46
N ARG A 119 -1.76 -17.09 7.79
CA ARG A 119 -2.81 -16.87 8.80
C ARG A 119 -4.23 -16.81 8.23
N GLY A 120 -4.41 -17.12 6.95
CA GLY A 120 -5.72 -17.05 6.29
C GLY A 120 -6.22 -15.63 6.00
N VAL A 121 -5.37 -14.60 6.14
CA VAL A 121 -5.70 -13.21 5.82
C VAL A 121 -5.43 -12.94 4.34
N GLN A 122 -6.40 -12.40 3.64
CA GLN A 122 -6.23 -12.01 2.24
C GLN A 122 -5.20 -10.89 2.11
N ALA A 123 -4.20 -11.07 1.25
CA ALA A 123 -3.14 -10.11 1.04
C ALA A 123 -3.03 -9.76 -0.46
N GLN A 124 -3.36 -8.52 -0.81
CA GLN A 124 -3.39 -8.07 -2.20
C GLN A 124 -2.61 -6.78 -2.40
N SER A 125 -1.73 -6.78 -3.42
CA SER A 125 -1.03 -5.59 -3.86
C SER A 125 -1.60 -5.10 -5.19
N HIS A 126 -1.74 -3.79 -5.33
CA HIS A 126 -2.33 -3.12 -6.50
C HIS A 126 -1.26 -2.37 -7.30
N PRO A 127 -1.53 -2.06 -8.59
CA PRO A 127 -0.68 -1.14 -9.35
C PRO A 127 -0.45 0.16 -8.59
N GLY A 128 0.69 0.74 -8.78
CA GLY A 128 1.13 1.93 -8.07
C GLY A 128 1.43 3.12 -8.97
N PRO A 129 2.55 3.80 -8.73
CA PRO A 129 2.89 5.04 -9.43
C PRO A 129 3.44 4.84 -10.85
N LEU A 130 3.49 3.61 -11.35
CA LEU A 130 3.99 3.33 -12.69
C LEU A 130 2.85 3.29 -13.70
N LEU A 131 3.06 3.86 -14.88
CA LEU A 131 2.14 3.78 -16.00
C LEU A 131 2.02 2.34 -16.54
N HIS A 132 3.12 1.60 -16.50
CA HIS A 132 3.22 0.20 -16.90
C HIS A 132 3.97 -0.60 -15.85
N GLU A 133 3.52 -1.80 -15.60
CA GLU A 133 4.23 -2.71 -14.71
C GLU A 133 5.56 -3.15 -15.39
N PRO A 134 6.69 -3.21 -14.66
CA PRO A 134 8.00 -3.50 -15.28
C PRO A 134 8.05 -4.80 -16.08
N TRP A 135 7.26 -5.78 -15.70
CA TRP A 135 7.17 -7.10 -16.37
C TRP A 135 6.21 -7.12 -17.56
N THR A 136 5.52 -6.02 -17.87
CA THR A 136 4.67 -5.90 -19.07
C THR A 136 5.37 -5.17 -20.21
N VAL A 137 6.57 -4.62 -19.94
CA VAL A 137 7.36 -3.86 -20.93
C VAL A 137 8.51 -4.72 -21.38
N GLU A 138 8.30 -5.46 -22.49
CA GLU A 138 9.26 -6.40 -23.05
C GLU A 138 9.50 -6.10 -24.54
N THR A 139 10.68 -6.46 -25.02
CA THR A 139 10.98 -6.51 -26.46
C THR A 139 10.26 -7.68 -27.11
N GLY A 140 10.10 -7.67 -28.44
CA GLY A 140 9.51 -8.81 -29.17
C GLY A 140 10.21 -10.16 -28.96
N GLU A 141 11.44 -10.15 -28.42
CA GLU A 141 12.24 -11.34 -28.08
C GLU A 141 12.19 -11.70 -26.57
N GLY A 142 11.33 -11.01 -25.78
CA GLY A 142 11.14 -11.31 -24.37
C GLY A 142 12.20 -10.70 -23.43
N GLY A 143 12.90 -9.66 -23.84
CA GLY A 143 13.89 -8.96 -23.04
C GLY A 143 13.44 -7.54 -22.66
N HIS A 144 14.31 -6.81 -21.93
CA HIS A 144 14.07 -5.41 -21.62
C HIS A 144 14.72 -4.47 -22.66
N PHE A 145 14.10 -3.30 -22.85
CA PHE A 145 14.68 -2.24 -23.69
C PHE A 145 15.91 -1.63 -23.01
N ARG A 146 17.05 -1.60 -23.73
CA ARG A 146 18.31 -1.02 -23.23
C ARG A 146 18.48 0.46 -23.56
N VAL A 147 17.73 0.94 -24.55
CA VAL A 147 17.76 2.34 -25.00
C VAL A 147 16.34 2.84 -25.25
N TYR A 148 16.16 4.16 -25.12
CA TYR A 148 14.84 4.81 -25.18
C TYR A 148 14.15 4.69 -26.54
N THR A 149 14.87 4.89 -27.64
CA THR A 149 14.29 4.99 -28.99
C THR A 149 13.50 3.74 -29.42
N PRO A 150 14.01 2.50 -29.25
CA PRO A 150 13.23 1.29 -29.52
C PRO A 150 12.05 1.08 -28.57
N PHE A 151 12.13 1.58 -27.35
CA PHE A 151 11.02 1.53 -26.39
C PHE A 151 9.87 2.42 -26.81
N TRP A 152 10.16 3.60 -27.38
CA TRP A 152 9.15 4.61 -27.73
C TRP A 152 8.44 4.34 -29.07
N ARG A 153 9.00 3.55 -29.96
CA ARG A 153 8.41 3.19 -31.27
C ARG A 153 7.44 2.03 -31.17
#